data_f9ff45a43312604f53bb3b9aac236736
#
_entry.id   f9ff45a43312604f53bb3b9aac236736
#
_cell.length_a   1.000
_cell.length_b   1.000
_cell.length_c   1.000
_cell.angle_alpha   90.00
_cell.angle_beta   90.00
_cell.angle_gamma   90.00
#
_symmetry.space_group_name_H-M   'P 1'
#
loop_
_entity.id
_entity.type
_entity.pdbx_description
1 polymer ?
#
loop_
_entity_poly.entity_id
_entity_poly.type
_entity_poly.pdbx_seq_one_letter_code
_entity_poly.pdbx_strand_id
1 'polypeptide(L)'
;MDGRQYRLACYTDIVPLFGTEQLAGGRLPYLDACAPSGSNCDEYPVLTMYFMRVAGWISGDHPERFFWVNVILLSLCAAVAAGCLYVIDTRRAIWFALAPTLALQVFVNWDLLAVALATAATLAFFRRRDGWVGVLIGLGAAAKLYPALLLIPFAADRLRGRQPDRAILLWWSAAATWIAVNLPFAAAGLHGWWEFFRFNGARPADWDSAWYLLCHRLSLCVPTGLINVSSIALLVGLISWVWMAKRRREPDFPRWQLAFPILVLVLLVGKVYSPQFSLWLLPSFVLILPGPRRFLAFEAADLAVFLTRFSFFGDLTGVGGLPQGVFEIMLLLRAGVLIWCVVAWVREPSRRLPGERATDRALPAAHA
;
A
#
# COMPACT_ATOMS: atom_id res chain seq x y z
N MET A 1 1.18 -3.72 27.62
CA MET A 1 2.15 -4.60 26.91
C MET A 1 3.50 -4.42 27.57
N ASP A 2 4.23 -5.48 27.82
CA ASP A 2 5.46 -5.49 28.62
C ASP A 2 6.76 -5.34 27.79
N GLY A 3 6.66 -4.79 26.60
CA GLY A 3 7.79 -4.59 25.69
C GLY A 3 8.27 -5.83 24.93
N ARG A 4 7.68 -7.01 25.17
CA ARG A 4 8.08 -8.25 24.48
C ARG A 4 7.88 -8.16 22.97
N GLN A 5 6.88 -7.43 22.50
CA GLN A 5 6.62 -7.21 21.08
C GLN A 5 7.82 -6.61 20.33
N TYR A 6 8.63 -5.81 21.02
CA TYR A 6 9.82 -5.20 20.42
C TYR A 6 11.03 -6.15 20.36
N ARG A 7 11.17 -7.04 21.36
CA ARG A 7 12.26 -8.01 21.43
C ARG A 7 12.04 -9.23 20.54
N LEU A 8 10.78 -9.67 20.41
CA LEU A 8 10.42 -10.92 19.73
C LEU A 8 9.95 -10.68 18.28
N ALA A 9 10.08 -9.46 17.76
CA ALA A 9 9.63 -9.06 16.42
C ALA A 9 8.16 -9.44 16.13
N CYS A 10 7.30 -9.42 17.17
CA CYS A 10 5.88 -9.76 17.08
C CYS A 10 4.96 -8.53 17.25
N TYR A 11 5.41 -7.36 16.79
CA TYR A 11 4.64 -6.13 16.86
C TYR A 11 3.37 -6.21 16.01
N THR A 12 2.29 -5.66 16.56
CA THR A 12 1.00 -5.51 15.87
C THR A 12 0.29 -4.25 16.32
N ASP A 13 -0.34 -3.54 15.39
CA ASP A 13 -1.25 -2.42 15.66
C ASP A 13 -2.67 -2.92 16.02
N ILE A 14 -3.01 -4.17 15.68
CA ILE A 14 -4.38 -4.70 15.75
C ILE A 14 -4.93 -4.61 17.18
N VAL A 15 -4.16 -5.04 18.17
CA VAL A 15 -4.63 -5.06 19.56
C VAL A 15 -4.71 -3.65 20.17
N PRO A 16 -3.69 -2.79 20.06
CA PRO A 16 -3.77 -1.40 20.54
C PRO A 16 -4.90 -0.61 19.89
N LEU A 17 -5.06 -0.73 18.58
CA LEU A 17 -6.06 0.02 17.82
C LEU A 17 -7.49 -0.45 18.10
N PHE A 18 -7.72 -1.65 18.63
CA PHE A 18 -9.02 -2.04 19.12
C PHE A 18 -9.54 -1.06 20.20
N GLY A 19 -8.63 -0.63 21.09
CA GLY A 19 -8.94 0.34 22.14
C GLY A 19 -9.00 1.78 21.64
N THR A 20 -7.97 2.21 20.87
CA THR A 20 -7.87 3.62 20.41
C THR A 20 -8.95 3.98 19.40
N GLU A 21 -9.34 3.05 18.53
CA GLU A 21 -10.45 3.23 17.59
C GLU A 21 -11.83 2.96 18.25
N GLN A 22 -11.84 2.67 19.54
CA GLN A 22 -13.05 2.46 20.36
C GLN A 22 -14.04 1.48 19.70
N LEU A 23 -13.54 0.33 19.25
CA LEU A 23 -14.31 -0.67 18.50
C LEU A 23 -15.23 -1.51 19.40
N ALA A 24 -15.02 -1.48 20.72
CA ALA A 24 -15.85 -2.17 21.70
C ALA A 24 -17.19 -1.45 21.95
N GLY A 25 -18.13 -2.13 22.62
CA GLY A 25 -19.38 -1.53 23.10
C GLY A 25 -20.37 -1.12 22.02
N GLY A 26 -20.23 -1.65 20.80
CA GLY A 26 -21.22 -1.43 19.75
C GLY A 26 -21.08 -0.11 18.99
N ARG A 27 -20.07 0.73 19.27
CA ARG A 27 -19.86 2.01 18.56
C ARG A 27 -19.81 1.81 17.04
N LEU A 28 -20.52 2.64 16.31
CA LEU A 28 -20.49 2.68 14.86
C LEU A 28 -19.49 3.74 14.40
N PRO A 29 -18.36 3.35 13.76
CA PRO A 29 -17.39 4.29 13.24
C PRO A 29 -18.03 5.40 12.40
N TYR A 30 -17.54 6.63 12.56
CA TYR A 30 -17.99 7.87 11.93
C TYR A 30 -19.38 8.38 12.34
N LEU A 31 -20.28 7.50 12.81
CA LEU A 31 -21.66 7.85 13.15
C LEU A 31 -21.80 8.19 14.62
N ASP A 32 -21.15 7.42 15.49
CA ASP A 32 -21.15 7.66 16.93
C ASP A 32 -19.93 8.49 17.34
N ALA A 33 -20.14 9.42 18.26
CA ALA A 33 -19.06 10.26 18.78
C ALA A 33 -17.97 9.41 19.46
N CYS A 34 -16.72 9.86 19.33
CA CYS A 34 -15.62 9.31 20.12
C CYS A 34 -15.77 9.71 21.58
N ALA A 35 -15.55 8.78 22.50
CA ALA A 35 -15.49 9.10 23.92
C ALA A 35 -14.29 10.04 24.17
N PRO A 36 -14.39 10.96 25.16
CA PRO A 36 -13.33 11.94 25.45
C PRO A 36 -12.13 11.30 26.17
N SER A 37 -11.59 10.23 25.61
CA SER A 37 -10.44 9.47 26.14
C SER A 37 -9.09 10.05 25.70
N GLY A 38 -9.08 11.21 25.01
CA GLY A 38 -7.85 11.85 24.51
C GLY A 38 -7.24 11.21 23.27
N SER A 39 -7.76 10.10 22.77
CA SER A 39 -7.36 9.50 21.50
C SER A 39 -8.35 9.86 20.40
N ASN A 40 -7.85 10.22 19.22
CA ASN A 40 -8.67 10.32 18.03
C ASN A 40 -9.12 8.91 17.64
N CYS A 41 -10.39 8.74 17.28
CA CYS A 41 -10.88 7.54 16.63
C CYS A 41 -11.23 7.86 15.17
N ASP A 42 -11.57 6.83 14.35
CA ASP A 42 -11.90 6.96 12.93
C ASP A 42 -10.72 7.42 12.04
N GLU A 43 -9.50 6.96 12.39
CA GLU A 43 -8.25 7.31 11.69
C GLU A 43 -8.05 6.56 10.35
N TYR A 44 -8.87 5.55 10.06
CA TYR A 44 -8.78 4.73 8.84
C TYR A 44 -9.91 5.07 7.85
N PRO A 45 -9.76 4.71 6.55
CA PRO A 45 -10.84 4.82 5.59
C PRO A 45 -12.01 3.87 5.89
N VAL A 46 -13.18 4.21 5.37
CA VAL A 46 -14.46 3.58 5.69
C VAL A 46 -14.44 2.05 5.64
N LEU A 47 -13.92 1.47 4.57
CA LEU A 47 -13.95 0.02 4.41
C LEU A 47 -13.07 -0.69 5.46
N THR A 48 -11.91 -0.11 5.80
CA THR A 48 -11.04 -0.66 6.85
C THR A 48 -11.68 -0.51 8.23
N MET A 49 -12.27 0.65 8.55
CA MET A 49 -12.96 0.83 9.84
C MET A 49 -14.08 -0.19 10.02
N TYR A 50 -14.88 -0.43 8.98
CA TYR A 50 -15.96 -1.41 9.07
C TYR A 50 -15.46 -2.86 9.00
N PHE A 51 -14.33 -3.13 8.35
CA PHE A 51 -13.66 -4.43 8.47
C PHE A 51 -13.23 -4.71 9.92
N MET A 52 -12.64 -3.72 10.59
CA MET A 52 -12.27 -3.77 12.00
C MET A 52 -13.51 -3.91 12.89
N ARG A 53 -14.58 -3.14 12.62
CA ARG A 53 -15.83 -3.18 13.41
C ARG A 53 -16.52 -4.54 13.32
N VAL A 54 -16.56 -5.14 12.12
CA VAL A 54 -17.09 -6.50 11.94
C VAL A 54 -16.26 -7.51 12.72
N ALA A 55 -14.93 -7.41 12.69
CA ALA A 55 -14.06 -8.26 13.49
C ALA A 55 -14.31 -8.06 15.01
N GLY A 56 -14.53 -6.83 15.47
CA GLY A 56 -14.91 -6.50 16.85
C GLY A 56 -16.22 -7.16 17.24
N TRP A 57 -17.24 -7.07 16.37
CA TRP A 57 -18.52 -7.71 16.60
C TRP A 57 -18.42 -9.25 16.71
N ILE A 58 -17.69 -9.90 15.81
CA ILE A 58 -17.46 -11.36 15.85
C ILE A 58 -16.71 -11.77 17.11
N SER A 59 -15.79 -10.92 17.59
CA SER A 59 -14.99 -11.19 18.79
C SER A 59 -15.76 -11.03 20.11
N GLY A 60 -16.98 -10.47 20.08
CA GLY A 60 -17.74 -10.14 21.27
C GLY A 60 -17.02 -9.15 22.19
N ASP A 61 -16.36 -8.17 21.58
CA ASP A 61 -15.60 -7.08 22.24
C ASP A 61 -14.42 -7.55 23.11
N HIS A 62 -13.90 -8.77 22.87
CA HIS A 62 -12.70 -9.27 23.54
C HIS A 62 -11.43 -9.02 22.72
N PRO A 63 -10.42 -8.25 23.22
CA PRO A 63 -9.21 -7.89 22.45
C PRO A 63 -8.41 -9.09 21.92
N GLU A 64 -8.30 -10.18 22.71
CA GLU A 64 -7.58 -11.38 22.28
C GLU A 64 -8.32 -12.10 21.13
N ARG A 65 -9.63 -12.25 21.24
CA ARG A 65 -10.46 -12.83 20.16
C ARG A 65 -10.44 -11.94 18.92
N PHE A 66 -10.47 -10.62 19.11
CA PHE A 66 -10.36 -9.66 18.04
C PHE A 66 -9.07 -9.86 17.23
N PHE A 67 -7.94 -10.08 17.90
CA PHE A 67 -6.69 -10.41 17.21
C PHE A 67 -6.84 -11.67 16.34
N TRP A 68 -7.35 -12.78 16.90
CA TRP A 68 -7.47 -14.03 16.15
C TRP A 68 -8.49 -13.95 15.00
N VAL A 69 -9.58 -13.22 15.16
CA VAL A 69 -10.52 -12.96 14.05
C VAL A 69 -9.80 -12.21 12.92
N ASN A 70 -9.02 -11.18 13.25
CA ASN A 70 -8.24 -10.46 12.25
C ASN A 70 -7.15 -11.34 11.61
N VAL A 71 -6.52 -12.23 12.34
CA VAL A 71 -5.57 -13.22 11.78
C VAL A 71 -6.25 -14.04 10.69
N ILE A 72 -7.46 -14.56 10.95
CA ILE A 72 -8.21 -15.33 9.95
C ILE A 72 -8.57 -14.47 8.73
N LEU A 73 -9.15 -13.29 8.94
CA LEU A 73 -9.59 -12.41 7.88
C LEU A 73 -8.43 -11.91 7.01
N LEU A 74 -7.30 -11.53 7.60
CA LEU A 74 -6.11 -11.09 6.88
C LEU A 74 -5.43 -12.26 6.15
N SER A 75 -5.44 -13.47 6.72
CA SER A 75 -4.96 -14.67 6.03
C SER A 75 -5.80 -14.98 4.78
N LEU A 76 -7.13 -14.78 4.84
CA LEU A 76 -7.99 -14.88 3.66
C LEU A 76 -7.65 -13.82 2.61
N CYS A 77 -7.38 -12.59 3.02
CA CYS A 77 -6.91 -11.53 2.11
C CYS A 77 -5.58 -11.92 1.44
N ALA A 78 -4.62 -12.46 2.20
CA ALA A 78 -3.35 -12.96 1.66
C ALA A 78 -3.57 -14.10 0.66
N ALA A 79 -4.46 -15.04 0.98
CA ALA A 79 -4.82 -16.15 0.09
C ALA A 79 -5.48 -15.67 -1.22
N VAL A 80 -6.35 -14.66 -1.15
CA VAL A 80 -6.94 -14.02 -2.34
C VAL A 80 -5.86 -13.38 -3.21
N ALA A 81 -4.94 -12.61 -2.61
CA ALA A 81 -3.83 -11.99 -3.34
C ALA A 81 -2.93 -13.05 -4.00
N ALA A 82 -2.53 -14.09 -3.25
CA ALA A 82 -1.75 -15.21 -3.77
C ALA A 82 -2.47 -15.96 -4.90
N GLY A 83 -3.76 -16.22 -4.75
CA GLY A 83 -4.60 -16.87 -5.77
C GLY A 83 -4.71 -16.05 -7.05
N CYS A 84 -4.89 -14.72 -6.93
CA CYS A 84 -4.90 -13.82 -8.08
C CYS A 84 -3.54 -13.83 -8.81
N LEU A 85 -2.43 -13.77 -8.07
CA LEU A 85 -1.08 -13.84 -8.65
C LEU A 85 -0.81 -15.20 -9.29
N TYR A 86 -1.26 -16.29 -8.67
CA TYR A 86 -1.15 -17.64 -9.23
C TYR A 86 -1.85 -17.76 -10.59
N VAL A 87 -3.03 -17.16 -10.72
CA VAL A 87 -3.78 -17.15 -12.00
C VAL A 87 -3.08 -16.28 -13.05
N ILE A 88 -2.44 -15.17 -12.66
CA ILE A 88 -1.71 -14.29 -13.58
C ILE A 88 -0.38 -14.92 -14.01
N ASP A 89 0.40 -15.41 -13.06
CA ASP A 89 1.70 -16.06 -13.30
C ASP A 89 2.00 -17.10 -12.22
N THR A 90 1.59 -18.34 -12.50
CA THR A 90 1.72 -19.50 -11.61
C THR A 90 3.14 -19.69 -11.07
N ARG A 91 4.17 -19.48 -11.90
CA ARG A 91 5.57 -19.72 -11.50
C ARG A 91 6.09 -18.70 -10.51
N ARG A 92 5.55 -17.48 -10.54
CA ARG A 92 6.03 -16.37 -9.70
C ARG A 92 5.19 -16.12 -8.47
N ALA A 93 3.95 -16.62 -8.43
CA ALA A 93 3.09 -16.48 -7.26
C ALA A 93 3.76 -16.99 -5.97
N ILE A 94 4.65 -17.98 -6.08
CA ILE A 94 5.41 -18.52 -4.95
C ILE A 94 6.31 -17.46 -4.26
N TRP A 95 6.80 -16.48 -5.01
CA TRP A 95 7.62 -15.39 -4.44
C TRP A 95 6.80 -14.52 -3.49
N PHE A 96 5.52 -14.28 -3.80
CA PHE A 96 4.61 -13.61 -2.87
C PHE A 96 4.31 -14.47 -1.65
N ALA A 97 3.95 -15.74 -1.88
CA ALA A 97 3.54 -16.64 -0.80
C ALA A 97 4.66 -16.95 0.22
N LEU A 98 5.91 -16.95 -0.25
CA LEU A 98 7.10 -17.22 0.58
C LEU A 98 7.88 -15.95 0.96
N ALA A 99 7.34 -14.75 0.69
CA ALA A 99 8.00 -13.49 1.03
C ALA A 99 8.17 -13.34 2.55
N PRO A 100 9.38 -13.18 3.09
CA PRO A 100 9.60 -12.87 4.49
C PRO A 100 8.85 -11.61 4.95
N THR A 101 8.81 -10.58 4.10
CA THR A 101 8.01 -9.36 4.34
C THR A 101 6.54 -9.68 4.57
N LEU A 102 5.94 -10.60 3.78
CA LEU A 102 4.56 -11.04 4.02
C LEU A 102 4.43 -11.71 5.38
N ALA A 103 5.30 -12.68 5.68
CA ALA A 103 5.22 -13.46 6.93
C ALA A 103 5.30 -12.58 8.19
N LEU A 104 6.15 -11.53 8.18
CA LEU A 104 6.35 -10.66 9.34
C LEU A 104 5.31 -9.53 9.44
N GLN A 105 4.76 -9.08 8.31
CA GLN A 105 3.94 -7.88 8.28
C GLN A 105 2.45 -8.16 8.08
N VAL A 106 2.08 -9.40 7.79
CA VAL A 106 0.69 -9.83 7.53
C VAL A 106 -0.29 -9.41 8.63
N PHE A 107 0.15 -9.45 9.90
CA PHE A 107 -0.68 -9.16 11.08
C PHE A 107 -0.24 -7.87 11.80
N VAL A 108 0.54 -7.02 11.15
CA VAL A 108 0.90 -5.71 11.72
C VAL A 108 -0.28 -4.76 11.67
N ASN A 109 -0.98 -4.71 10.53
CA ASN A 109 -2.10 -3.79 10.29
C ASN A 109 -3.00 -4.37 9.17
N TRP A 110 -4.04 -3.66 8.76
CA TRP A 110 -5.05 -4.11 7.77
C TRP A 110 -4.67 -3.89 6.30
N ASP A 111 -3.42 -3.68 5.98
CA ASP A 111 -2.93 -3.39 4.62
C ASP A 111 -3.26 -4.48 3.61
N LEU A 112 -3.32 -5.75 4.04
CA LEU A 112 -3.65 -6.88 3.17
C LEU A 112 -5.05 -6.82 2.57
N LEU A 113 -6.01 -6.15 3.22
CA LEU A 113 -7.33 -5.91 2.62
C LEU A 113 -7.19 -5.13 1.32
N ALA A 114 -6.44 -4.02 1.36
CA ALA A 114 -6.19 -3.20 0.18
C ALA A 114 -5.30 -3.91 -0.86
N VAL A 115 -4.30 -4.70 -0.41
CA VAL A 115 -3.43 -5.50 -1.29
C VAL A 115 -4.24 -6.57 -2.04
N ALA A 116 -5.15 -7.26 -1.36
CA ALA A 116 -6.02 -8.25 -1.99
C ALA A 116 -6.91 -7.63 -3.08
N LEU A 117 -7.54 -6.49 -2.78
CA LEU A 117 -8.39 -5.76 -3.73
C LEU A 117 -7.59 -5.22 -4.92
N ALA A 118 -6.41 -4.63 -4.69
CA ALA A 118 -5.52 -4.15 -5.74
C ALA A 118 -4.99 -5.28 -6.65
N THR A 119 -4.68 -6.44 -6.05
CA THR A 119 -4.21 -7.61 -6.80
C THR A 119 -5.35 -8.25 -7.60
N ALA A 120 -6.55 -8.32 -7.03
CA ALA A 120 -7.75 -8.76 -7.75
C ALA A 120 -8.11 -7.79 -8.91
N ALA A 121 -7.95 -6.47 -8.71
CA ALA A 121 -8.10 -5.49 -9.78
C ALA A 121 -7.08 -5.73 -10.91
N THR A 122 -5.84 -6.06 -10.55
CA THR A 122 -4.79 -6.41 -11.54
C THR A 122 -5.16 -7.66 -12.33
N LEU A 123 -5.69 -8.69 -11.68
CA LEU A 123 -6.22 -9.87 -12.38
C LEU A 123 -7.39 -9.52 -13.31
N ALA A 124 -8.34 -8.70 -12.85
CA ALA A 124 -9.47 -8.22 -13.66
C ALA A 124 -8.97 -7.43 -14.88
N PHE A 125 -7.91 -6.61 -14.73
CA PHE A 125 -7.27 -5.87 -15.80
C PHE A 125 -6.74 -6.79 -16.91
N PHE A 126 -6.01 -7.86 -16.56
CA PHE A 126 -5.53 -8.85 -17.53
C PHE A 126 -6.67 -9.64 -18.16
N ARG A 127 -7.78 -9.80 -17.45
CA ARG A 127 -9.02 -10.42 -17.95
C ARG A 127 -9.89 -9.45 -18.77
N ARG A 128 -9.44 -8.22 -19.01
CA ARG A 128 -10.15 -7.16 -19.75
C ARG A 128 -11.55 -6.85 -19.18
N ARG A 129 -11.73 -7.02 -17.88
CA ARG A 129 -12.99 -6.72 -17.17
C ARG A 129 -12.90 -5.33 -16.52
N ASP A 130 -12.80 -4.29 -17.33
CA ASP A 130 -12.43 -2.94 -16.88
C ASP A 130 -13.43 -2.33 -15.87
N GLY A 131 -14.73 -2.63 -15.94
CA GLY A 131 -15.70 -2.27 -14.91
C GLY A 131 -15.33 -2.86 -13.54
N TRP A 132 -14.98 -4.15 -13.49
CA TRP A 132 -14.51 -4.80 -12.25
C TRP A 132 -13.16 -4.27 -11.77
N VAL A 133 -12.27 -3.87 -12.68
CA VAL A 133 -11.03 -3.18 -12.29
C VAL A 133 -11.35 -1.93 -11.49
N GLY A 134 -12.26 -1.08 -12.00
CA GLY A 134 -12.67 0.13 -11.31
C GLY A 134 -13.35 -0.17 -9.98
N VAL A 135 -14.31 -1.12 -9.93
CA VAL A 135 -14.98 -1.50 -8.69
C VAL A 135 -13.98 -1.93 -7.62
N LEU A 136 -13.04 -2.82 -7.96
CA LEU A 136 -12.04 -3.34 -7.00
C LEU A 136 -11.05 -2.25 -6.57
N ILE A 137 -10.67 -1.32 -7.46
CA ILE A 137 -9.85 -0.18 -7.09
C ILE A 137 -10.64 0.79 -6.20
N GLY A 138 -11.91 1.05 -6.48
CA GLY A 138 -12.76 1.90 -5.66
C GLY A 138 -12.93 1.35 -4.23
N LEU A 139 -13.18 0.05 -4.10
CA LEU A 139 -13.18 -0.65 -2.80
C LEU A 139 -11.80 -0.58 -2.13
N GLY A 140 -10.73 -0.85 -2.89
CA GLY A 140 -9.37 -0.75 -2.39
C GLY A 140 -9.03 0.65 -1.88
N ALA A 141 -9.44 1.70 -2.60
CA ALA A 141 -9.26 3.09 -2.18
C ALA A 141 -10.09 3.46 -0.95
N ALA A 142 -11.26 2.83 -0.77
CA ALA A 142 -12.07 2.96 0.44
C ALA A 142 -11.51 2.15 1.63
N ALA A 143 -10.58 1.21 1.38
CA ALA A 143 -9.82 0.52 2.42
C ALA A 143 -8.50 1.22 2.74
N LYS A 144 -7.77 1.67 1.72
CA LYS A 144 -6.52 2.43 1.81
C LYS A 144 -6.32 3.22 0.52
N LEU A 145 -5.85 4.46 0.56
CA LEU A 145 -5.87 5.33 -0.63
C LEU A 145 -4.98 4.86 -1.79
N TYR A 146 -3.91 4.10 -1.52
CA TYR A 146 -2.91 3.75 -2.54
C TYR A 146 -3.46 2.98 -3.77
N PRO A 147 -4.49 2.09 -3.69
CA PRO A 147 -5.02 1.43 -4.86
C PRO A 147 -5.54 2.39 -5.93
N ALA A 148 -6.02 3.59 -5.54
CA ALA A 148 -6.44 4.61 -6.50
C ALA A 148 -5.31 5.03 -7.46
N LEU A 149 -4.05 4.94 -7.04
CA LEU A 149 -2.89 5.25 -7.88
C LEU A 149 -2.75 4.28 -9.06
N LEU A 150 -3.29 3.06 -8.97
CA LEU A 150 -3.28 2.07 -10.04
C LEU A 150 -4.21 2.46 -11.21
N LEU A 151 -5.14 3.39 -11.01
CA LEU A 151 -5.96 3.95 -12.10
C LEU A 151 -5.08 4.56 -13.18
N ILE A 152 -4.01 5.27 -12.80
CA ILE A 152 -3.10 5.96 -13.72
C ILE A 152 -2.46 4.98 -14.72
N PRO A 153 -1.71 3.95 -14.29
CA PRO A 153 -1.06 3.03 -15.20
C PRO A 153 -2.05 2.16 -15.99
N PHE A 154 -3.16 1.75 -15.40
CA PHE A 154 -4.16 0.92 -16.09
C PHE A 154 -4.92 1.71 -17.15
N ALA A 155 -5.34 2.95 -16.86
CA ALA A 155 -5.94 3.82 -17.86
C ALA A 155 -4.95 4.18 -18.97
N ALA A 156 -3.70 4.52 -18.62
CA ALA A 156 -2.66 4.80 -19.60
C ALA A 156 -2.41 3.63 -20.56
N ASP A 157 -2.51 2.39 -20.08
CA ASP A 157 -2.38 1.19 -20.90
C ASP A 157 -3.56 1.03 -21.88
N ARG A 158 -4.80 1.27 -21.44
CA ARG A 158 -6.01 1.26 -22.28
C ARG A 158 -5.95 2.37 -23.35
N LEU A 159 -5.52 3.59 -22.97
CA LEU A 159 -5.35 4.70 -23.90
C LEU A 159 -4.28 4.41 -24.95
N ARG A 160 -3.15 3.80 -24.55
CA ARG A 160 -2.14 3.33 -25.50
C ARG A 160 -2.73 2.33 -26.50
N GLY A 161 -3.58 1.42 -26.02
CA GLY A 161 -4.31 0.46 -26.86
C GLY A 161 -5.46 1.06 -27.68
N ARG A 162 -5.59 2.40 -27.75
CA ARG A 162 -6.68 3.10 -28.41
C ARG A 162 -8.08 2.68 -27.95
N GLN A 163 -8.23 2.43 -26.64
CA GLN A 163 -9.47 1.99 -26.00
C GLN A 163 -9.93 3.02 -24.96
N PRO A 164 -10.25 4.28 -25.35
CA PRO A 164 -10.63 5.34 -24.41
C PRO A 164 -11.88 4.98 -23.60
N ASP A 165 -12.88 4.33 -24.22
CA ASP A 165 -14.11 3.92 -23.53
C ASP A 165 -13.84 3.03 -22.33
N ARG A 166 -12.86 2.11 -22.45
CA ARG A 166 -12.43 1.25 -21.35
C ARG A 166 -11.70 2.02 -20.25
N ALA A 167 -10.87 2.99 -20.62
CA ALA A 167 -10.23 3.88 -19.66
C ALA A 167 -11.27 4.70 -18.89
N ILE A 168 -12.26 5.23 -19.58
CA ILE A 168 -13.38 5.97 -18.99
C ILE A 168 -14.19 5.06 -18.05
N LEU A 169 -14.57 3.87 -18.49
CA LEU A 169 -15.30 2.89 -17.68
C LEU A 169 -14.57 2.58 -16.39
N LEU A 170 -13.25 2.38 -16.46
CA LEU A 170 -12.40 2.09 -15.31
C LEU A 170 -12.45 3.24 -14.28
N TRP A 171 -12.31 4.48 -14.71
CA TRP A 171 -12.38 5.65 -13.84
C TRP A 171 -13.77 5.84 -13.24
N TRP A 172 -14.83 5.76 -14.05
CA TRP A 172 -16.20 5.93 -13.57
C TRP A 172 -16.62 4.85 -12.57
N SER A 173 -16.32 3.60 -12.85
CA SER A 173 -16.64 2.51 -11.93
C SER A 173 -15.87 2.62 -10.61
N ALA A 174 -14.60 3.08 -10.63
CA ALA A 174 -13.85 3.33 -9.42
C ALA A 174 -14.44 4.50 -8.60
N ALA A 175 -14.73 5.62 -9.26
CA ALA A 175 -15.32 6.77 -8.61
C ALA A 175 -16.72 6.45 -8.03
N ALA A 176 -17.58 5.80 -8.83
CA ALA A 176 -18.91 5.40 -8.37
C ALA A 176 -18.87 4.47 -7.16
N THR A 177 -17.98 3.49 -7.18
CA THR A 177 -17.81 2.55 -6.06
C THR A 177 -17.27 3.26 -4.81
N TRP A 178 -16.24 4.10 -4.95
CA TRP A 178 -15.70 4.85 -3.83
C TRP A 178 -16.75 5.78 -3.22
N ILE A 179 -17.53 6.48 -4.06
CA ILE A 179 -18.65 7.34 -3.64
C ILE A 179 -19.70 6.49 -2.93
N ALA A 180 -20.13 5.38 -3.50
CA ALA A 180 -21.15 4.51 -2.91
C ALA A 180 -20.77 3.99 -1.50
N VAL A 181 -19.47 3.72 -1.27
CA VAL A 181 -18.97 3.30 0.05
C VAL A 181 -18.90 4.47 1.03
N ASN A 182 -18.47 5.64 0.59
CA ASN A 182 -18.19 6.78 1.48
C ASN A 182 -19.42 7.68 1.72
N LEU A 183 -20.27 7.86 0.70
CA LEU A 183 -21.40 8.81 0.76
C LEU A 183 -22.37 8.58 1.92
N PRO A 184 -22.78 7.34 2.29
CA PRO A 184 -23.65 7.13 3.42
C PRO A 184 -23.10 7.70 4.73
N PHE A 185 -21.79 7.53 4.95
CA PHE A 185 -21.10 8.01 6.16
C PHE A 185 -20.85 9.52 6.12
N ALA A 186 -20.48 10.06 4.96
CA ALA A 186 -20.32 11.50 4.79
C ALA A 186 -21.66 12.25 4.96
N ALA A 187 -22.76 11.65 4.50
CA ALA A 187 -24.08 12.24 4.63
C ALA A 187 -24.65 12.16 6.08
N ALA A 188 -24.40 11.05 6.79
CA ALA A 188 -24.92 10.82 8.13
C ALA A 188 -24.02 11.40 9.24
N GLY A 189 -22.68 11.48 9.02
CA GLY A 189 -21.72 11.92 10.03
C GLY A 189 -20.49 12.57 9.39
N LEU A 190 -20.67 13.72 8.73
CA LEU A 190 -19.60 14.40 7.99
C LEU A 190 -18.34 14.66 8.84
N HIS A 191 -18.52 15.04 10.11
CA HIS A 191 -17.40 15.33 11.01
C HIS A 191 -16.55 14.07 11.26
N GLY A 192 -17.18 12.95 11.61
CA GLY A 192 -16.49 11.66 11.82
C GLY A 192 -15.84 11.16 10.52
N TRP A 193 -16.58 11.23 9.39
CA TRP A 193 -16.03 10.81 8.11
C TRP A 193 -14.81 11.64 7.67
N TRP A 194 -14.78 12.95 8.00
CA TRP A 194 -13.67 13.85 7.67
C TRP A 194 -12.45 13.61 8.55
N GLU A 195 -12.60 12.94 9.69
CA GLU A 195 -11.51 12.71 10.64
C GLU A 195 -10.31 11.97 10.02
N PHE A 196 -10.56 10.96 9.20
CA PHE A 196 -9.51 10.27 8.44
C PHE A 196 -8.64 11.25 7.64
N PHE A 197 -9.24 12.19 6.93
CA PHE A 197 -8.49 13.18 6.12
C PHE A 197 -7.78 14.19 6.99
N ARG A 198 -8.43 14.66 8.05
CA ARG A 198 -7.87 15.61 9.01
C ARG A 198 -6.65 15.00 9.70
N PHE A 199 -6.78 13.80 10.23
CA PHE A 199 -5.70 13.08 10.92
C PHE A 199 -4.50 12.88 9.99
N ASN A 200 -4.72 12.32 8.81
CA ASN A 200 -3.63 12.08 7.87
C ASN A 200 -3.01 13.38 7.33
N GLY A 201 -3.79 14.45 7.18
CA GLY A 201 -3.29 15.76 6.79
C GLY A 201 -2.41 16.39 7.85
N ALA A 202 -2.79 16.30 9.13
CA ALA A 202 -2.10 16.87 10.26
C ALA A 202 -0.92 16.02 10.78
N ARG A 203 -0.91 14.71 10.52
CA ARG A 203 0.12 13.77 10.98
C ARG A 203 1.51 14.25 10.55
N PRO A 204 2.48 14.38 11.48
CA PRO A 204 3.85 14.74 11.15
C PRO A 204 4.57 13.64 10.36
N ALA A 205 5.79 13.93 9.93
CA ALA A 205 6.66 12.94 9.31
C ALA A 205 7.00 11.82 10.30
N ASP A 206 6.81 10.57 9.87
CA ASP A 206 7.09 9.38 10.68
C ASP A 206 8.59 9.03 10.63
N TRP A 207 9.05 8.27 11.61
CA TRP A 207 10.43 7.82 11.81
C TRP A 207 11.07 7.21 10.56
N ASP A 208 10.29 6.54 9.71
CA ASP A 208 10.74 5.85 8.48
C ASP A 208 10.73 6.74 7.24
N SER A 209 10.40 8.02 7.36
CA SER A 209 10.33 8.93 6.20
C SER A 209 11.64 9.67 5.95
N ALA A 210 11.90 9.97 4.68
CA ALA A 210 13.00 10.86 4.32
C ALA A 210 12.87 12.25 4.98
N TRP A 211 11.65 12.75 5.17
CA TRP A 211 11.37 14.02 5.83
C TRP A 211 11.78 14.04 7.30
N TYR A 212 11.56 12.91 8.01
CA TYR A 212 12.03 12.78 9.38
C TYR A 212 13.56 12.78 9.44
N LEU A 213 14.23 12.03 8.56
CA LEU A 213 15.69 11.99 8.50
C LEU A 213 16.31 13.36 8.19
N LEU A 214 15.71 14.12 7.27
CA LEU A 214 16.13 15.48 6.96
C LEU A 214 16.06 16.41 8.18
N CYS A 215 14.95 16.34 8.92
CA CYS A 215 14.81 17.13 10.15
C CYS A 215 15.80 16.68 11.24
N HIS A 216 15.85 15.37 11.50
CA HIS A 216 16.62 14.82 12.63
C HIS A 216 18.13 14.91 12.43
N ARG A 217 18.62 14.63 11.20
CA ARG A 217 20.06 14.57 10.91
C ARG A 217 20.65 15.86 10.35
N LEU A 218 19.87 16.63 9.62
CA LEU A 218 20.35 17.83 8.93
C LEU A 218 19.75 19.12 9.50
N SER A 219 18.90 19.02 10.54
CA SER A 219 18.17 20.16 11.13
C SER A 219 17.29 20.91 10.10
N LEU A 220 16.94 20.26 9.00
CA LEU A 220 16.07 20.79 7.95
C LEU A 220 14.62 20.40 8.23
N CYS A 221 14.03 20.98 9.28
CA CYS A 221 12.66 20.68 9.67
C CYS A 221 11.67 21.48 8.84
N VAL A 222 10.85 20.76 8.08
CA VAL A 222 9.83 21.32 7.20
C VAL A 222 8.46 21.20 7.88
N PRO A 223 7.61 22.25 7.91
CA PRO A 223 6.26 22.17 8.46
C PRO A 223 5.40 21.14 7.70
N THR A 224 4.52 20.43 8.43
CA THR A 224 3.70 19.34 7.88
C THR A 224 2.89 19.74 6.64
N GLY A 225 2.30 20.94 6.64
CA GLY A 225 1.57 21.44 5.47
C GLY A 225 2.45 21.56 4.22
N LEU A 226 3.69 22.05 4.39
CA LEU A 226 4.65 22.16 3.29
C LEU A 226 5.17 20.77 2.86
N ILE A 227 5.37 19.83 3.81
CA ILE A 227 5.69 18.44 3.47
C ILE A 227 4.60 17.84 2.56
N ASN A 228 3.32 18.03 2.89
CA ASN A 228 2.21 17.51 2.10
C ASN A 228 2.25 18.03 0.66
N VAL A 229 2.41 19.34 0.47
CA VAL A 229 2.48 19.95 -0.86
C VAL A 229 3.73 19.54 -1.62
N SER A 230 4.90 19.58 -0.96
CA SER A 230 6.18 19.21 -1.57
C SER A 230 6.21 17.73 -1.96
N SER A 231 5.65 16.83 -1.13
CA SER A 231 5.55 15.41 -1.46
C SER A 231 4.73 15.17 -2.71
N ILE A 232 3.60 15.86 -2.88
CA ILE A 232 2.78 15.75 -4.10
C ILE A 232 3.53 16.28 -5.32
N ALA A 233 4.15 17.45 -5.22
CA ALA A 233 4.90 18.05 -6.31
C ALA A 233 6.09 17.18 -6.74
N LEU A 234 6.88 16.67 -5.79
CA LEU A 234 7.98 15.74 -6.02
C LEU A 234 7.49 14.44 -6.66
N LEU A 235 6.39 13.89 -6.15
CA LEU A 235 5.82 12.66 -6.68
C LEU A 235 5.41 12.81 -8.15
N VAL A 236 4.67 13.87 -8.50
CA VAL A 236 4.26 14.16 -9.88
C VAL A 236 5.49 14.35 -10.78
N GLY A 237 6.48 15.13 -10.33
CA GLY A 237 7.72 15.36 -11.07
C GLY A 237 8.50 14.07 -11.32
N LEU A 238 8.70 13.25 -10.27
CA LEU A 238 9.45 12.00 -10.36
C LEU A 238 8.72 10.94 -11.19
N ILE A 239 7.41 10.79 -11.05
CA ILE A 239 6.61 9.88 -11.90
C ILE A 239 6.72 10.30 -13.35
N SER A 240 6.57 11.59 -13.66
CA SER A 240 6.68 12.12 -15.01
C SER A 240 8.08 11.87 -15.58
N TRP A 241 9.13 12.11 -14.80
CA TRP A 241 10.50 11.88 -15.20
C TRP A 241 10.79 10.38 -15.48
N VAL A 242 10.38 9.49 -14.57
CA VAL A 242 10.55 8.03 -14.71
C VAL A 242 9.78 7.51 -15.94
N TRP A 243 8.55 7.99 -16.15
CA TRP A 243 7.75 7.66 -17.33
C TRP A 243 8.46 8.09 -18.61
N MET A 244 8.91 9.36 -18.69
CA MET A 244 9.63 9.86 -19.88
C MET A 244 10.94 9.10 -20.11
N ALA A 245 11.70 8.81 -19.06
CA ALA A 245 12.94 8.06 -19.15
C ALA A 245 12.71 6.63 -19.70
N LYS A 246 11.67 5.94 -19.21
CA LYS A 246 11.29 4.61 -19.72
C LYS A 246 10.80 4.70 -21.18
N ARG A 247 9.94 5.66 -21.49
CA ARG A 247 9.38 5.84 -22.83
C ARG A 247 10.45 6.14 -23.89
N ARG A 248 11.50 6.90 -23.53
CA ARG A 248 12.63 7.19 -24.44
C ARG A 248 13.44 5.93 -24.78
N ARG A 249 13.51 4.96 -23.84
CA ARG A 249 14.25 3.70 -24.04
C ARG A 249 13.42 2.61 -24.69
N GLU A 250 12.15 2.54 -24.34
CA GLU A 250 11.19 1.54 -24.80
C GLU A 250 9.85 2.24 -25.06
N PRO A 251 9.64 2.80 -26.26
CA PRO A 251 8.42 3.53 -26.61
C PRO A 251 7.13 2.71 -26.39
N ASP A 252 7.24 1.40 -26.56
CA ASP A 252 6.13 0.45 -26.53
C ASP A 252 6.04 -0.37 -25.24
N PHE A 253 6.64 0.08 -24.15
CA PHE A 253 6.51 -0.63 -22.87
C PHE A 253 5.04 -0.71 -22.39
N PRO A 254 4.61 -1.78 -21.70
CA PRO A 254 3.28 -1.89 -21.13
C PRO A 254 3.07 -0.86 -20.03
N ARG A 255 2.11 0.04 -20.21
CA ARG A 255 1.90 1.18 -19.27
C ARG A 255 1.46 0.74 -17.89
N TRP A 256 0.77 -0.40 -17.76
CA TRP A 256 0.38 -0.96 -16.47
C TRP A 256 1.58 -1.19 -15.54
N GLN A 257 2.78 -1.42 -16.08
CA GLN A 257 4.00 -1.62 -15.30
C GLN A 257 4.49 -0.35 -14.58
N LEU A 258 3.97 0.83 -14.93
CA LEU A 258 4.18 2.05 -14.14
C LEU A 258 3.66 1.91 -12.70
N ALA A 259 2.78 0.95 -12.41
CA ALA A 259 2.32 0.65 -11.06
C ALA A 259 3.49 0.48 -10.08
N PHE A 260 4.54 -0.24 -10.48
CA PHE A 260 5.70 -0.46 -9.61
C PHE A 260 6.44 0.84 -9.23
N PRO A 261 6.98 1.63 -10.17
CA PRO A 261 7.68 2.86 -9.81
C PRO A 261 6.77 3.89 -9.16
N ILE A 262 5.48 3.96 -9.48
CA ILE A 262 4.53 4.84 -8.80
C ILE A 262 4.46 4.50 -7.31
N LEU A 263 4.24 3.22 -6.97
CA LEU A 263 4.15 2.79 -5.57
C LEU A 263 5.46 3.00 -4.82
N VAL A 264 6.61 2.67 -5.44
CA VAL A 264 7.92 2.94 -4.82
C VAL A 264 8.12 4.42 -4.54
N LEU A 265 7.84 5.29 -5.50
CA LEU A 265 8.02 6.74 -5.34
C LEU A 265 7.09 7.32 -4.28
N VAL A 266 5.83 6.85 -4.21
CA VAL A 266 4.89 7.23 -3.14
C VAL A 266 5.45 6.92 -1.76
N LEU A 267 6.03 5.74 -1.59
CA LEU A 267 6.61 5.32 -0.31
C LEU A 267 7.89 6.10 0.04
N LEU A 268 8.75 6.36 -0.94
CA LEU A 268 10.02 7.08 -0.71
C LEU A 268 9.84 8.58 -0.47
N VAL A 269 8.84 9.20 -1.11
CA VAL A 269 8.57 10.65 -1.02
C VAL A 269 7.56 10.97 0.07
N GLY A 270 6.76 9.99 0.46
CA GLY A 270 5.72 10.13 1.48
C GLY A 270 6.30 10.48 2.86
N LYS A 271 5.50 11.18 3.66
CA LYS A 271 5.86 11.49 5.05
C LYS A 271 5.69 10.31 6.01
N VAL A 272 5.15 9.20 5.54
CA VAL A 272 4.95 7.96 6.28
C VAL A 272 5.29 6.78 5.39
N TYR A 273 6.20 5.94 5.84
CA TYR A 273 6.50 4.66 5.23
C TYR A 273 6.54 3.57 6.31
N SER A 274 5.41 3.33 6.97
CA SER A 274 5.29 2.26 7.98
C SER A 274 5.67 0.90 7.37
N PRO A 275 6.27 -0.02 8.15
CA PRO A 275 6.80 -1.28 7.62
C PRO A 275 5.80 -2.05 6.77
N GLN A 276 4.56 -2.19 7.21
CA GLN A 276 3.50 -2.93 6.50
C GLN A 276 3.15 -2.36 5.12
N PHE A 277 3.54 -1.12 4.79
CA PHE A 277 3.34 -0.57 3.44
C PHE A 277 4.19 -1.27 2.39
N SER A 278 5.25 -1.96 2.79
CA SER A 278 6.05 -2.82 1.91
C SER A 278 5.22 -3.94 1.27
N LEU A 279 4.13 -4.38 1.91
CA LEU A 279 3.18 -5.34 1.34
C LEU A 279 2.56 -4.85 0.02
N TRP A 280 2.41 -3.53 -0.18
CA TRP A 280 1.86 -2.95 -1.41
C TRP A 280 2.75 -3.22 -2.64
N LEU A 281 4.06 -3.37 -2.41
CA LEU A 281 5.04 -3.60 -3.46
C LEU A 281 5.12 -5.05 -3.91
N LEU A 282 4.79 -6.02 -3.04
CA LEU A 282 4.98 -7.44 -3.31
C LEU A 282 4.32 -7.93 -4.61
N PRO A 283 3.03 -7.62 -4.90
CA PRO A 283 2.42 -8.02 -6.17
C PRO A 283 3.16 -7.45 -7.39
N SER A 284 3.63 -6.20 -7.29
CA SER A 284 4.37 -5.54 -8.37
C SER A 284 5.76 -6.14 -8.57
N PHE A 285 6.47 -6.50 -7.51
CA PHE A 285 7.74 -7.23 -7.61
C PHE A 285 7.57 -8.56 -8.33
N VAL A 286 6.52 -9.31 -7.98
CA VAL A 286 6.22 -10.61 -8.59
C VAL A 286 5.94 -10.47 -10.09
N LEU A 287 5.16 -9.48 -10.49
CA LEU A 287 4.67 -9.36 -11.86
C LEU A 287 5.63 -8.58 -12.78
N ILE A 288 6.31 -7.56 -12.29
CA ILE A 288 6.99 -6.55 -13.12
C ILE A 288 8.49 -6.77 -13.21
N LEU A 289 9.17 -6.98 -12.08
CA LEU A 289 10.63 -7.08 -12.08
C LEU A 289 11.14 -8.47 -12.48
N PRO A 290 12.05 -8.56 -13.44
CA PRO A 290 12.68 -9.81 -13.81
C PRO A 290 13.74 -10.24 -12.78
N GLY A 291 13.75 -11.52 -12.45
CA GLY A 291 14.79 -12.18 -11.67
C GLY A 291 14.69 -12.02 -10.15
N PRO A 292 15.28 -12.98 -9.40
CA PRO A 292 15.14 -13.06 -7.96
C PRO A 292 16.00 -12.04 -7.18
N ARG A 293 17.14 -11.60 -7.76
CA ARG A 293 18.15 -10.80 -7.03
C ARG A 293 17.59 -9.54 -6.41
N ARG A 294 16.75 -8.79 -7.16
CA ARG A 294 16.17 -7.53 -6.69
C ARG A 294 15.08 -7.76 -5.66
N PHE A 295 14.27 -8.79 -5.88
CA PHE A 295 13.28 -9.21 -4.89
C PHE A 295 13.95 -9.59 -3.57
N LEU A 296 14.96 -10.46 -3.61
CA LEU A 296 15.70 -10.88 -2.41
C LEU A 296 16.44 -9.72 -1.72
N ALA A 297 17.00 -8.78 -2.50
CA ALA A 297 17.62 -7.58 -1.94
C ALA A 297 16.59 -6.69 -1.24
N PHE A 298 15.40 -6.54 -1.81
CA PHE A 298 14.29 -5.81 -1.18
C PHE A 298 13.83 -6.51 0.10
N GLU A 299 13.59 -7.83 0.05
CA GLU A 299 13.18 -8.62 1.22
C GLU A 299 14.20 -8.49 2.36
N ALA A 300 15.50 -8.62 2.05
CA ALA A 300 16.56 -8.48 3.05
C ALA A 300 16.61 -7.07 3.66
N ALA A 301 16.50 -6.02 2.84
CA ALA A 301 16.54 -4.65 3.30
C ALA A 301 15.29 -4.28 4.10
N ASP A 302 14.11 -4.75 3.70
CA ASP A 302 12.84 -4.48 4.38
C ASP A 302 12.77 -5.23 5.72
N LEU A 303 13.22 -6.49 5.76
CA LEU A 303 13.39 -7.26 6.98
C LEU A 303 14.34 -6.56 7.95
N ALA A 304 15.47 -6.05 7.47
CA ALA A 304 16.42 -5.30 8.30
C ALA A 304 15.77 -4.04 8.89
N VAL A 305 14.98 -3.29 8.11
CA VAL A 305 14.21 -2.14 8.60
C VAL A 305 13.22 -2.58 9.67
N PHE A 306 12.45 -3.64 9.43
CA PHE A 306 11.46 -4.14 10.40
C PHE A 306 12.11 -4.49 11.75
N LEU A 307 13.16 -5.28 11.72
CA LEU A 307 13.85 -5.73 12.94
C LEU A 307 14.53 -4.57 13.70
N THR A 308 15.20 -3.68 12.97
CA THR A 308 15.91 -2.56 13.62
C THR A 308 14.96 -1.49 14.12
N ARG A 309 13.82 -1.24 13.44
CA ARG A 309 12.79 -0.30 13.89
C ARG A 309 12.22 -0.73 15.24
N PHE A 310 11.76 -1.97 15.35
CA PHE A 310 11.15 -2.43 16.59
C PHE A 310 12.18 -2.63 17.70
N SER A 311 13.41 -3.00 17.38
CA SER A 311 14.51 -2.98 18.34
C SER A 311 14.80 -1.58 18.88
N PHE A 312 14.80 -0.55 18.02
CA PHE A 312 14.91 0.85 18.41
C PHE A 312 13.74 1.30 19.31
N PHE A 313 12.51 0.88 19.01
CA PHE A 313 11.36 1.17 19.89
C PHE A 313 11.48 0.48 21.24
N GLY A 314 12.13 -0.68 21.29
CA GLY A 314 12.51 -1.34 22.55
C GLY A 314 13.48 -0.50 23.35
N ASP A 315 14.47 0.14 22.72
CA ASP A 315 15.41 1.05 23.36
C ASP A 315 14.69 2.30 23.90
N LEU A 316 13.84 2.93 23.09
CA LEU A 316 13.03 4.08 23.50
C LEU A 316 12.15 3.82 24.72
N THR A 317 11.65 2.59 24.84
CA THR A 317 10.74 2.18 25.95
C THR A 317 11.49 1.60 27.15
N GLY A 318 12.83 1.60 27.15
CA GLY A 318 13.67 1.13 28.25
C GLY A 318 13.76 -0.39 28.40
N VAL A 319 13.21 -1.17 27.44
CA VAL A 319 13.35 -2.64 27.45
C VAL A 319 14.64 -3.12 26.77
N GLY A 320 15.45 -2.18 26.28
CA GLY A 320 16.70 -2.43 25.58
C GLY A 320 16.51 -2.72 24.10
N GLY A 321 17.46 -2.30 23.28
CA GLY A 321 17.41 -2.44 21.85
C GLY A 321 18.59 -1.81 21.14
N LEU A 322 18.46 -1.61 19.82
CA LEU A 322 19.47 -0.97 18.98
C LEU A 322 19.29 0.56 18.99
N PRO A 323 20.39 1.32 18.93
CA PRO A 323 20.31 2.78 18.82
C PRO A 323 19.67 3.19 17.50
N GLN A 324 19.00 4.35 17.49
CA GLN A 324 18.30 4.92 16.33
C GLN A 324 19.14 4.94 15.05
N GLY A 325 20.45 5.25 15.16
CA GLY A 325 21.35 5.31 14.00
C GLY A 325 21.43 4.01 13.19
N VAL A 326 21.29 2.85 13.84
CA VAL A 326 21.28 1.54 13.13
C VAL A 326 20.01 1.41 12.31
N PHE A 327 18.85 1.77 12.86
CA PHE A 327 17.59 1.78 12.14
C PHE A 327 17.64 2.73 10.93
N GLU A 328 18.18 3.93 11.09
CA GLU A 328 18.30 4.92 9.99
C GLU A 328 19.22 4.43 8.86
N ILE A 329 20.32 3.72 9.17
CA ILE A 329 21.17 3.10 8.14
C ILE A 329 20.37 2.07 7.34
N MET A 330 19.54 1.27 7.98
CA MET A 330 18.69 0.28 7.28
C MET A 330 17.61 0.96 6.43
N LEU A 331 17.08 2.10 6.87
CA LEU A 331 16.17 2.92 6.04
C LEU A 331 16.84 3.38 4.75
N LEU A 332 18.06 3.91 4.85
CA LEU A 332 18.84 4.35 3.68
C LEU A 332 19.18 3.17 2.76
N LEU A 333 19.51 2.01 3.32
CA LEU A 333 19.73 0.78 2.55
C LEU A 333 18.46 0.38 1.77
N ARG A 334 17.29 0.32 2.43
CA ARG A 334 16.01 0.01 1.78
C ARG A 334 15.70 1.02 0.68
N ALA A 335 15.86 2.30 0.94
CA ALA A 335 15.65 3.35 -0.05
C ALA A 335 16.59 3.18 -1.26
N GLY A 336 17.87 2.90 -1.04
CA GLY A 336 18.86 2.63 -2.09
C GLY A 336 18.49 1.41 -2.94
N VAL A 337 18.02 0.32 -2.33
CA VAL A 337 17.54 -0.88 -3.03
C VAL A 337 16.31 -0.56 -3.88
N LEU A 338 15.34 0.17 -3.35
CA LEU A 338 14.14 0.56 -4.09
C LEU A 338 14.47 1.47 -5.28
N ILE A 339 15.36 2.44 -5.10
CA ILE A 339 15.85 3.30 -6.18
C ILE A 339 16.57 2.45 -7.24
N TRP A 340 17.45 1.53 -6.84
CA TRP A 340 18.07 0.58 -7.77
C TRP A 340 17.05 -0.23 -8.57
N CYS A 341 15.98 -0.70 -7.94
CA CYS A 341 14.88 -1.41 -8.60
C CYS A 341 14.16 -0.54 -9.64
N VAL A 342 13.87 0.73 -9.33
CA VAL A 342 13.26 1.68 -10.27
C VAL A 342 14.21 1.98 -11.45
N VAL A 343 15.49 2.21 -11.17
CA VAL A 343 16.51 2.45 -12.22
C VAL A 343 16.65 1.24 -13.13
N ALA A 344 16.64 0.03 -12.57
CA ALA A 344 16.68 -1.21 -13.34
C ALA A 344 15.43 -1.36 -14.20
N TRP A 345 14.25 -1.08 -13.66
CA TRP A 345 12.99 -1.09 -14.43
C TRP A 345 13.02 -0.12 -15.61
N VAL A 346 13.64 1.08 -15.43
CA VAL A 346 13.79 2.04 -16.52
C VAL A 346 14.77 1.54 -17.59
N ARG A 347 15.89 0.91 -17.17
CA ARG A 347 17.00 0.55 -18.06
C ARG A 347 16.79 -0.76 -18.81
N GLU A 348 16.11 -1.72 -18.21
CA GLU A 348 15.93 -3.06 -18.76
C GLU A 348 14.65 -3.15 -19.61
N PRO A 349 14.59 -4.05 -20.60
CA PRO A 349 13.38 -4.33 -21.36
C PRO A 349 12.23 -4.76 -20.45
N SER A 350 11.03 -4.28 -20.76
CA SER A 350 9.83 -4.65 -20.02
C SER A 350 9.53 -6.12 -20.17
N ARG A 351 9.19 -6.75 -19.04
CA ARG A 351 8.70 -8.11 -19.06
C ARG A 351 7.29 -8.16 -19.65
N ARG A 352 7.07 -9.05 -20.60
CA ARG A 352 5.74 -9.39 -21.12
C ARG A 352 5.21 -10.63 -20.43
N LEU A 353 4.00 -10.56 -19.88
CA LEU A 353 3.33 -11.70 -19.31
C LEU A 353 2.80 -12.64 -20.44
N PRO A 354 2.59 -13.95 -20.17
CA PRO A 354 2.17 -14.89 -21.21
C PRO A 354 0.92 -14.46 -21.99
N GLY A 355 -0.08 -13.84 -21.35
CA GLY A 355 -1.30 -13.36 -22.00
C GLY A 355 -1.14 -12.09 -22.85
N GLU A 356 -0.10 -11.27 -22.64
CA GLU A 356 0.14 -10.04 -23.40
C GLU A 356 0.72 -10.31 -24.79
N ARG A 357 1.52 -11.37 -24.94
CA ARG A 357 2.15 -11.74 -26.22
C ARG A 357 1.14 -12.14 -27.31
N ALA A 358 -0.02 -12.65 -26.92
CA ALA A 358 -1.06 -13.04 -27.85
C ALA A 358 -1.85 -11.84 -28.41
N THR A 359 -1.98 -10.76 -27.62
CA THR A 359 -2.74 -9.55 -27.99
C THR A 359 -1.95 -8.60 -28.89
N ASP A 360 -0.62 -8.51 -28.75
CA ASP A 360 0.21 -7.68 -29.61
C ASP A 360 0.29 -8.23 -31.05
N ARG A 361 0.11 -9.56 -31.23
CA ARG A 361 0.08 -10.20 -32.56
C ARG A 361 -1.27 -10.00 -33.28
N ALA A 362 -2.32 -9.64 -32.56
CA ALA A 362 -3.67 -9.46 -33.13
C ALA A 362 -3.95 -7.99 -33.55
N LEU A 363 -3.05 -7.07 -33.30
CA LEU A 363 -3.14 -5.71 -33.85
C LEU A 363 -2.56 -5.72 -35.26
N PRO A 364 -3.36 -5.46 -36.33
CA PRO A 364 -2.81 -5.33 -37.68
C PRO A 364 -1.79 -4.22 -37.68
N ALA A 365 -0.62 -4.49 -38.30
CA ALA A 365 0.36 -3.48 -38.61
C ALA A 365 -0.40 -2.35 -39.35
N ALA A 366 -0.67 -1.24 -38.68
CA ALA A 366 -1.16 -0.06 -39.35
C ALA A 366 -0.09 0.38 -40.32
N HIS A 367 -0.41 0.32 -41.58
CA HIS A 367 0.43 0.70 -42.71
C HIS A 367 1.22 1.98 -42.41
N ALA A 368 2.52 1.88 -42.74
CA ALA A 368 3.49 2.96 -42.74
C ALA A 368 3.03 4.16 -43.60
#